data_8e5d0df83b08936db2d2d3ba0ff84572
#
_entry.id   8e5d0df83b08936db2d2d3ba0ff84572
#
_cell.length_a   1.000
_cell.length_b   1.000
_cell.length_c   1.000
_cell.angle_alpha   90.00
_cell.angle_beta   90.00
_cell.angle_gamma   90.00
#
_symmetry.space_group_name_H-M   'P 1'
#
loop_
_entity.id
_entity.type
_entity.pdbx_description
1 polymer ?
#
loop_
_entity_poly.entity_id
_entity_poly.type
_entity_poly.pdbx_seq_one_letter_code
_entity_poly.pdbx_strand_id
1 'polypeptide(L)'
;MSAIKHLKDLIEINNDRTLGFNKALEELEPINGDLNVIFTEAAAESQRFASALAVFVEQYGEEVKESDESIAGALHRAWIDVKALFGGKDRKSILEEAERGEDAIKGAYKKVLDSGELTGAALDTVLDQSVQIKVSHDKIKALRDSA
;
A
#
# COMPACT_ATOMS: atom_id res chain seq x y z
N MET A 1 4.97 22.23 -4.96
CA MET A 1 6.06 21.53 -5.63
C MET A 1 5.70 20.10 -5.88
N SER A 2 5.98 19.64 -7.07
CA SER A 2 5.57 18.30 -7.51
C SER A 2 6.22 17.17 -6.71
N ALA A 3 7.49 17.30 -6.34
CA ALA A 3 8.16 16.26 -5.54
C ALA A 3 7.47 16.07 -4.18
N ILE A 4 7.14 17.17 -3.50
CA ILE A 4 6.43 17.10 -2.22
C ILE A 4 5.06 16.48 -2.39
N LYS A 5 4.34 16.85 -3.44
CA LYS A 5 3.03 16.28 -3.73
C LYS A 5 3.12 14.76 -3.94
N HIS A 6 4.10 14.31 -4.70
CA HIS A 6 4.30 12.88 -4.91
C HIS A 6 4.60 12.14 -3.61
N LEU A 7 5.43 12.72 -2.75
CA LEU A 7 5.73 12.11 -1.45
C LEU A 7 4.49 12.04 -0.56
N LYS A 8 3.68 13.10 -0.54
CA LYS A 8 2.42 13.10 0.21
C LYS A 8 1.43 12.07 -0.33
N ASP A 9 1.33 11.94 -1.64
CA ASP A 9 0.47 10.92 -2.26
C ASP A 9 0.89 9.52 -1.85
N LEU A 10 2.18 9.24 -1.82
CA LEU A 10 2.67 7.93 -1.40
C LEU A 10 2.45 7.68 0.10
N ILE A 11 2.54 8.70 0.94
CA ILE A 11 2.22 8.59 2.36
C ILE A 11 0.76 8.19 2.55
N GLU A 12 -0.15 8.86 1.87
CA GLU A 12 -1.57 8.58 1.97
C GLU A 12 -1.91 7.17 1.50
N ILE A 13 -1.30 6.75 0.39
CA ILE A 13 -1.55 5.42 -0.16
C ILE A 13 -1.02 4.33 0.77
N ASN A 14 0.11 4.58 1.43
CA ASN A 14 0.62 3.65 2.43
C ASN A 14 -0.28 3.59 3.67
N ASN A 15 -0.81 4.74 4.11
CA ASN A 15 -1.77 4.75 5.20
C ASN A 15 -3.03 3.96 4.85
N ASP A 16 -3.52 4.08 3.63
CA ASP A 16 -4.68 3.32 3.17
C ASP A 16 -4.37 1.82 3.11
N ARG A 17 -3.18 1.44 2.67
CA ARG A 17 -2.76 0.05 2.65
C ARG A 17 -2.70 -0.53 4.06
N THR A 18 -2.17 0.23 5.02
CA THR A 18 -2.15 -0.17 6.42
C THR A 18 -3.57 -0.43 6.95
N LEU A 19 -4.47 0.51 6.71
CA LEU A 19 -5.86 0.37 7.14
C LEU A 19 -6.57 -0.79 6.44
N GLY A 20 -6.31 -0.97 5.15
CA GLY A 20 -6.92 -2.04 4.38
C GLY A 20 -6.51 -3.42 4.88
N PHE A 21 -5.23 -3.65 5.09
CA PHE A 21 -4.77 -4.94 5.60
C PHE A 21 -5.21 -5.17 7.05
N ASN A 22 -5.25 -4.13 7.89
CA ASN A 22 -5.75 -4.27 9.25
C ASN A 22 -7.23 -4.66 9.26
N LYS A 23 -8.03 -4.11 8.36
CA LYS A 23 -9.43 -4.51 8.23
C LYS A 23 -9.56 -5.93 7.71
N ALA A 24 -8.73 -6.31 6.76
CA ALA A 24 -8.71 -7.68 6.26
C ALA A 24 -8.40 -8.67 7.38
N LEU A 25 -7.47 -8.32 8.26
CA LEU A 25 -7.11 -9.15 9.41
C LEU A 25 -8.30 -9.41 10.33
N GLU A 26 -9.18 -8.43 10.52
CA GLU A 26 -10.37 -8.58 11.36
C GLU A 26 -11.35 -9.60 10.79
N GLU A 27 -11.32 -9.81 9.48
CA GLU A 27 -12.27 -10.67 8.78
C GLU A 27 -11.73 -12.08 8.49
N LEU A 28 -10.45 -12.33 8.80
CA LEU A 28 -9.85 -13.62 8.51
C LEU A 28 -10.33 -14.72 9.45
N GLU A 29 -10.70 -15.86 8.86
CA GLU A 29 -11.00 -17.07 9.60
C GLU A 29 -9.71 -17.72 10.10
N PRO A 30 -9.75 -18.46 11.23
CA PRO A 30 -8.54 -19.13 11.76
C PRO A 30 -7.82 -20.04 10.78
N ILE A 31 -8.55 -20.63 9.83
CA ILE A 31 -7.95 -21.51 8.81
C ILE A 31 -6.97 -20.75 7.91
N ASN A 32 -7.08 -19.43 7.86
CA ASN A 32 -6.20 -18.57 7.05
C ASN A 32 -5.09 -17.94 7.89
N GLY A 33 -4.58 -18.68 8.88
CA GLY A 33 -3.53 -18.17 9.77
C GLY A 33 -2.25 -17.73 9.07
N ASP A 34 -1.91 -18.34 7.94
CA ASP A 34 -0.77 -17.91 7.12
C ASP A 34 -1.00 -16.54 6.52
N LEU A 35 -2.23 -16.22 6.11
CA LEU A 35 -2.58 -14.89 5.60
C LEU A 35 -2.52 -13.85 6.72
N ASN A 36 -2.81 -14.24 7.94
CA ASN A 36 -2.70 -13.34 9.09
C ASN A 36 -1.27 -12.78 9.20
N VAL A 37 -0.27 -13.65 9.10
CA VAL A 37 1.14 -13.23 9.14
C VAL A 37 1.48 -12.32 7.97
N ILE A 38 1.09 -12.70 6.76
CA ILE A 38 1.39 -11.95 5.55
C ILE A 38 0.74 -10.56 5.56
N PHE A 39 -0.52 -10.49 5.95
CA PHE A 39 -1.25 -9.22 6.00
C PHE A 39 -0.75 -8.32 7.13
N THR A 40 -0.37 -8.91 8.27
CA THR A 40 0.24 -8.15 9.37
C THR A 40 1.56 -7.52 8.93
N GLU A 41 2.39 -8.28 8.22
CA GLU A 41 3.66 -7.78 7.70
C GLU A 41 3.44 -6.68 6.66
N ALA A 42 2.46 -6.82 5.78
CA ALA A 42 2.15 -5.81 4.77
C ALA A 42 1.69 -4.50 5.40
N ALA A 43 0.84 -4.57 6.42
CA ALA A 43 0.38 -3.39 7.12
C ALA A 43 1.55 -2.68 7.84
N ALA A 44 2.40 -3.44 8.51
CA ALA A 44 3.57 -2.90 9.20
C ALA A 44 4.56 -2.28 8.21
N GLU A 45 4.76 -2.91 7.06
CA GLU A 45 5.62 -2.39 5.99
C GLU A 45 5.16 -1.02 5.54
N SER A 46 3.86 -0.85 5.26
CA SER A 46 3.32 0.44 4.83
C SER A 46 3.41 1.50 5.91
N GLN A 47 3.27 1.12 7.17
CA GLN A 47 3.48 2.03 8.29
C GLN A 47 4.91 2.57 8.30
N ARG A 48 5.90 1.69 8.13
CA ARG A 48 7.31 2.09 8.05
C ARG A 48 7.57 2.98 6.84
N PHE A 49 6.97 2.65 5.70
CA PHE A 49 7.15 3.42 4.47
C PHE A 49 6.59 4.84 4.63
N ALA A 50 5.39 4.97 5.18
CA ALA A 50 4.79 6.28 5.41
C ALA A 50 5.65 7.13 6.34
N SER A 51 6.19 6.54 7.40
CA SER A 51 7.05 7.26 8.35
C SER A 51 8.35 7.73 7.70
N ALA A 52 8.96 6.88 6.87
CA ALA A 52 10.19 7.25 6.16
C ALA A 52 9.95 8.39 5.16
N LEU A 53 8.82 8.35 4.46
CA LEU A 53 8.48 9.39 3.49
C LEU A 53 8.14 10.71 4.18
N ALA A 54 7.53 10.66 5.36
CA ALA A 54 7.19 11.85 6.13
C ALA A 54 8.43 12.66 6.51
N VAL A 55 9.55 11.99 6.77
CA VAL A 55 10.80 12.67 7.08
C VAL A 55 11.21 13.61 5.93
N PHE A 56 11.09 13.16 4.70
CA PHE A 56 11.42 13.99 3.54
C PHE A 56 10.48 15.19 3.38
N VAL A 57 9.18 14.98 3.62
CA VAL A 57 8.21 16.08 3.57
C VAL A 57 8.54 17.13 4.62
N GLU A 58 8.88 16.72 5.84
CA GLU A 58 9.26 17.63 6.90
C GLU A 58 10.55 18.38 6.58
N GLN A 59 11.51 17.76 5.93
CA GLN A 59 12.75 18.40 5.50
C GLN A 59 12.49 19.55 4.50
N TYR A 60 11.39 19.47 3.75
CA TYR A 60 11.00 20.55 2.86
C TYR A 60 10.19 21.66 3.57
N GLY A 61 10.01 21.53 4.88
CA GLY A 61 9.29 22.54 5.67
C GLY A 61 7.77 22.44 5.56
N GLU A 62 7.25 21.29 5.15
CA GLU A 62 5.81 21.08 5.04
C GLU A 62 5.32 20.03 6.03
N GLU A 63 4.04 20.15 6.37
CA GLU A 63 3.38 19.16 7.21
C GLU A 63 2.63 18.16 6.35
N VAL A 64 2.58 16.93 6.83
CA VAL A 64 1.77 15.90 6.20
C VAL A 64 0.32 16.12 6.62
N LYS A 65 -0.53 16.42 5.66
CA LYS A 65 -1.98 16.59 5.89
C LYS A 65 -2.74 15.48 5.20
N GLU A 66 -3.74 14.97 5.90
CA GLU A 66 -4.68 14.07 5.26
C GLU A 66 -5.57 14.90 4.38
N SER A 67 -5.64 14.65 3.12
CA SER A 67 -6.76 15.20 2.38
C SER A 67 -6.63 15.37 0.91
N ASP A 68 -5.50 15.15 0.34
CA ASP A 68 -5.45 15.34 -1.10
C ASP A 68 -5.88 14.07 -1.80
N GLU A 69 -6.91 14.27 -2.59
CA GLU A 69 -7.62 13.23 -3.23
C GLU A 69 -6.96 12.78 -4.46
N SER A 70 -6.11 12.22 -4.80
CA SER A 70 -5.68 11.79 -6.11
C SER A 70 -5.58 10.27 -6.17
N ILE A 71 -4.41 9.78 -6.05
CA ILE A 71 -4.10 8.35 -6.12
C ILE A 71 -4.65 7.62 -4.89
N ALA A 72 -4.56 8.27 -3.72
CA ALA A 72 -5.05 7.71 -2.47
C ALA A 72 -6.54 7.37 -2.52
N GLY A 73 -7.33 8.20 -3.18
CA GLY A 73 -8.77 7.93 -3.34
C GLY A 73 -9.05 6.65 -4.08
N ALA A 74 -8.26 6.34 -5.11
CA ALA A 74 -8.44 5.10 -5.89
C ALA A 74 -8.12 3.87 -5.04
N LEU A 75 -7.04 3.92 -4.25
CA LEU A 75 -6.66 2.82 -3.37
C LEU A 75 -7.70 2.64 -2.26
N HIS A 76 -8.16 3.75 -1.68
CA HIS A 76 -9.18 3.72 -0.65
C HIS A 76 -10.46 3.04 -1.14
N ARG A 77 -10.89 3.35 -2.36
CA ARG A 77 -12.06 2.70 -2.96
C ARG A 77 -11.83 1.20 -3.15
N ALA A 78 -10.64 0.80 -3.59
CA ALA A 78 -10.31 -0.60 -3.74
C ALA A 78 -10.42 -1.35 -2.41
N TRP A 79 -9.93 -0.75 -1.31
CA TRP A 79 -9.99 -1.38 0.00
C TRP A 79 -11.39 -1.36 0.62
N ILE A 80 -12.23 -0.39 0.28
CA ILE A 80 -13.64 -0.41 0.71
C ILE A 80 -14.36 -1.60 0.09
N ASP A 81 -14.11 -1.86 -1.18
CA ASP A 81 -14.70 -3.01 -1.88
C ASP A 81 -14.23 -4.32 -1.26
N VAL A 82 -12.95 -4.41 -0.90
CA VAL A 82 -12.39 -5.55 -0.19
C VAL A 82 -13.17 -5.82 1.10
N LYS A 83 -13.43 -4.77 1.88
CA LYS A 83 -14.18 -4.92 3.13
C LYS A 83 -15.55 -5.56 2.89
N ALA A 84 -16.25 -5.14 1.85
CA ALA A 84 -17.55 -5.70 1.52
C ALA A 84 -17.46 -7.17 1.10
N LEU A 85 -16.32 -7.58 0.58
CA LEU A 85 -16.13 -8.92 0.03
C LEU A 85 -15.54 -9.93 1.02
N PHE A 86 -14.87 -9.48 2.08
CA PHE A 86 -14.25 -10.41 3.04
C PHE A 86 -15.26 -11.19 3.87
N GLY A 87 -16.47 -10.69 4.05
CA GLY A 87 -17.47 -11.35 4.86
C GLY A 87 -17.91 -12.67 4.25
N GLY A 88 -17.37 -13.78 4.75
CA GLY A 88 -17.76 -15.11 4.31
C GLY A 88 -17.19 -15.54 2.98
N LYS A 89 -16.11 -14.96 2.52
CA LYS A 89 -15.50 -15.30 1.24
C LYS A 89 -14.44 -16.38 1.38
N ASP A 90 -14.22 -17.09 0.30
CA ASP A 90 -13.19 -18.12 0.27
C ASP A 90 -11.79 -17.51 0.17
N ARG A 91 -10.79 -18.34 0.38
CA ARG A 91 -9.38 -17.93 0.37
C ARG A 91 -8.97 -17.25 -0.93
N LYS A 92 -9.39 -17.79 -2.06
CA LYS A 92 -9.04 -17.26 -3.37
C LYS A 92 -9.58 -15.84 -3.55
N SER A 93 -10.84 -15.61 -3.16
CA SER A 93 -11.47 -14.29 -3.26
C SER A 93 -10.75 -13.26 -2.38
N ILE A 94 -10.36 -13.67 -1.17
CA ILE A 94 -9.60 -12.81 -0.25
C ILE A 94 -8.27 -12.39 -0.90
N LEU A 95 -7.58 -13.35 -1.50
CA LEU A 95 -6.29 -13.08 -2.14
C LEU A 95 -6.43 -12.24 -3.41
N GLU A 96 -7.49 -12.43 -4.19
CA GLU A 96 -7.75 -11.61 -5.36
C GLU A 96 -7.96 -10.15 -4.98
N GLU A 97 -8.70 -9.90 -3.90
CA GLU A 97 -8.95 -8.54 -3.43
C GLU A 97 -7.71 -7.90 -2.84
N ALA A 98 -6.91 -8.67 -2.10
CA ALA A 98 -5.63 -8.19 -1.58
C ALA A 98 -4.68 -7.83 -2.73
N GLU A 99 -4.62 -8.65 -3.78
CA GLU A 99 -3.80 -8.35 -4.95
C GLU A 99 -4.25 -7.08 -5.65
N ARG A 100 -5.56 -6.84 -5.73
CA ARG A 100 -6.08 -5.62 -6.35
C ARG A 100 -5.58 -4.38 -5.59
N GLY A 101 -5.58 -4.41 -4.26
CA GLY A 101 -5.01 -3.34 -3.45
C GLY A 101 -3.51 -3.18 -3.68
N GLU A 102 -2.79 -4.29 -3.77
CA GLU A 102 -1.35 -4.26 -4.04
C GLU A 102 -1.05 -3.73 -5.45
N ASP A 103 -1.87 -4.04 -6.45
CA ASP A 103 -1.75 -3.48 -7.79
C ASP A 103 -1.89 -1.96 -7.76
N ALA A 104 -2.82 -1.44 -6.97
CA ALA A 104 -3.04 -0.01 -6.87
C ALA A 104 -1.82 0.72 -6.30
N ILE A 105 -1.23 0.21 -5.21
CA ILE A 105 -0.05 0.86 -4.63
C ILE A 105 1.19 0.68 -5.53
N LYS A 106 1.35 -0.46 -6.16
CA LYS A 106 2.42 -0.69 -7.12
C LYS A 106 2.35 0.31 -8.27
N GLY A 107 1.15 0.55 -8.80
CA GLY A 107 0.92 1.54 -9.85
C GLY A 107 1.22 2.96 -9.40
N ALA A 108 0.88 3.30 -8.16
CA ALA A 108 1.16 4.61 -7.60
C ALA A 108 2.66 4.88 -7.51
N TYR A 109 3.43 3.90 -7.04
CA TYR A 109 4.89 4.03 -6.98
C TYR A 109 5.49 4.17 -8.38
N LYS A 110 5.01 3.38 -9.33
CA LYS A 110 5.47 3.48 -10.72
C LYS A 110 5.22 4.88 -11.28
N LYS A 111 4.05 5.43 -11.06
CA LYS A 111 3.70 6.78 -11.53
C LYS A 111 4.64 7.83 -10.97
N VAL A 112 4.94 7.76 -9.68
CA VAL A 112 5.84 8.72 -9.04
C VAL A 112 7.26 8.57 -9.59
N LEU A 113 7.75 7.34 -9.75
CA LEU A 113 9.09 7.10 -10.30
C LEU A 113 9.19 7.55 -11.75
N ASP A 114 8.16 7.31 -12.56
CA ASP A 114 8.14 7.70 -13.97
C ASP A 114 8.07 9.21 -14.15
N SER A 115 7.64 9.96 -13.14
CA SER A 115 7.57 11.42 -13.22
C SER A 115 8.94 12.08 -13.34
N GLY A 116 9.98 11.42 -12.86
CA GLY A 116 11.33 11.98 -12.86
C GLY A 116 11.54 13.16 -11.92
N GLU A 117 10.60 13.41 -11.03
CA GLU A 117 10.64 14.61 -10.17
C GLU A 117 11.33 14.38 -8.82
N LEU A 118 11.56 13.12 -8.44
CA LEU A 118 12.30 12.81 -7.22
C LEU A 118 13.79 12.66 -7.52
N THR A 119 14.61 13.15 -6.60
CA THR A 119 16.07 13.07 -6.72
C THR A 119 16.69 12.72 -5.36
N GLY A 120 17.97 12.30 -5.39
CA GLY A 120 18.73 12.08 -4.16
C GLY A 120 18.17 11.00 -3.26
N ALA A 121 18.24 11.24 -1.97
CA ALA A 121 17.83 10.26 -0.96
C ALA A 121 16.35 9.91 -1.04
N ALA A 122 15.50 10.86 -1.39
CA ALA A 122 14.07 10.60 -1.56
C ALA A 122 13.83 9.61 -2.70
N LEU A 123 14.50 9.80 -3.83
CA LEU A 123 14.39 8.87 -4.96
C LEU A 123 14.87 7.46 -4.57
N ASP A 124 16.02 7.37 -3.89
CA ASP A 124 16.57 6.09 -3.47
C ASP A 124 15.61 5.35 -2.54
N THR A 125 15.00 6.07 -1.61
CA THR A 125 14.03 5.52 -0.67
C THR A 125 12.80 5.00 -1.39
N VAL A 126 12.25 5.78 -2.32
CA VAL A 126 11.05 5.39 -3.07
C VAL A 126 11.34 4.20 -3.98
N LEU A 127 12.52 4.16 -4.60
CA LEU A 127 12.93 3.00 -5.39
C LEU A 127 12.99 1.72 -4.55
N ASP A 128 13.60 1.80 -3.38
CA ASP A 128 13.71 0.66 -2.47
C ASP A 128 12.34 0.19 -2.01
N GLN A 129 11.46 1.12 -1.64
CA GLN A 129 10.09 0.78 -1.24
C GLN A 129 9.33 0.12 -2.38
N SER A 130 9.50 0.62 -3.60
CA SER A 130 8.85 0.06 -4.78
C SER A 130 9.24 -1.41 -5.01
N VAL A 131 10.53 -1.73 -4.81
CA VAL A 131 11.00 -3.12 -4.91
C VAL A 131 10.34 -4.01 -3.86
N GLN A 132 10.24 -3.54 -2.62
CA GLN A 132 9.63 -4.30 -1.54
C GLN A 132 8.13 -4.50 -1.77
N ILE A 133 7.44 -3.50 -2.29
CA ILE A 133 6.02 -3.60 -2.63
C ILE A 133 5.81 -4.65 -3.74
N LYS A 134 6.69 -4.67 -4.73
CA LYS A 134 6.63 -5.69 -5.78
C LYS A 134 6.79 -7.10 -5.22
N VAL A 135 7.70 -7.29 -4.28
CA VAL A 135 7.88 -8.59 -3.61
C VAL A 135 6.59 -9.00 -2.89
N SER A 136 5.97 -8.09 -2.15
CA SER A 136 4.70 -8.35 -1.48
C SER A 136 3.59 -8.70 -2.47
N HIS A 137 3.47 -7.92 -3.54
CA HIS A 137 2.50 -8.16 -4.60
C HIS A 137 2.66 -9.55 -5.21
N ASP A 138 3.90 -9.91 -5.55
CA ASP A 138 4.18 -11.19 -6.21
C ASP A 138 3.91 -12.36 -5.27
N LYS A 139 4.16 -12.21 -3.97
CA LYS A 139 3.86 -13.22 -2.96
C LYS A 139 2.34 -13.48 -2.88
N ILE A 140 1.55 -12.42 -2.82
CA ILE A 140 0.09 -12.52 -2.75
C ILE A 140 -0.46 -13.13 -4.06
N LYS A 141 0.08 -12.72 -5.19
CA LYS A 141 -0.30 -13.27 -6.48
C LYS A 141 -0.02 -14.77 -6.55
N ALA A 142 1.14 -15.21 -6.09
CA ALA A 142 1.50 -16.64 -6.08
C ALA A 142 0.54 -17.45 -5.19
N LEU A 143 0.18 -16.89 -4.04
CA LEU A 143 -0.79 -17.53 -3.14
C LEU A 143 -2.17 -17.62 -3.79
N ARG A 144 -2.61 -16.57 -4.48
CA ARG A 144 -3.87 -16.59 -5.22
C ARG A 144 -3.87 -17.67 -6.29
N ASP A 145 -2.78 -17.77 -7.04
CA ASP A 145 -2.67 -18.73 -8.15
C ASP A 145 -2.69 -20.18 -7.65
N SER A 146 -2.29 -20.41 -6.41
CA SER A 146 -2.30 -21.75 -5.80
C SER A 146 -3.53 -22.02 -4.94
N ALA A 147 -4.41 -21.07 -4.83
CA ALA A 147 -5.62 -21.22 -4.00
C ALA A 147 -6.77 -21.92 -4.73
#